data_aca717625f31e714e077bc59acf944fc
#
_entry.id   aca717625f31e714e077bc59acf944fc
#
_cell.length_a   1.000
_cell.length_b   1.000
_cell.length_c   1.000
_cell.angle_alpha   90.00
_cell.angle_beta   90.00
_cell.angle_gamma   90.00
#
_symmetry.space_group_name_H-M   'P 1'
#
loop_
_entity.id
_entity.type
_entity.pdbx_description
1 polymer ?
#
loop_
_entity_poly.entity_id
_entity_poly.type
_entity_poly.pdbx_seq_one_letter_code
_entity_poly.pdbx_strand_id
1 'polypeptide(L)'
;FIDIYYGHSDSAIFLLSAFFTGGLSLATAAATRSGPPPFNKRMGFLVVNMLWLSASFIGAIPLWLSSMKLTFAQAFFESVSAISTTGSTVIVGLDQAPPGILMWRSLLHWLGGVGILALGLFIMPYLRVGGMSFFKLESSDTADKPFARIASYTRAFLAIYVAITLICAVTYAALGMNRFDALNHAMSTVATGGLSTHDASFGYYKSLPLLWAATFFMTLSSLPFSVLILIVVRGRVDAWRDPQIRVFLGYLALFSIAASIFQRLENGVDFPTALAHSFFTVSSILSTTGFASDDYTKWGHFIVALAFVATFM
;
A
#
# COMPACT_ATOMS: atom_id res chain seq x y z
N PHE A 1 -13.04 14.31 -11.42
CA PHE A 1 -13.19 13.71 -12.76
C PHE A 1 -14.01 12.43 -12.70
N ILE A 2 -13.70 11.47 -11.77
CA ILE A 2 -14.40 10.19 -11.67
C ILE A 2 -15.88 10.39 -11.37
N ASP A 3 -16.22 11.17 -10.35
CA ASP A 3 -17.63 11.46 -10.02
C ASP A 3 -18.36 12.20 -11.16
N ILE A 4 -17.67 13.05 -11.94
CA ILE A 4 -18.24 13.65 -13.15
C ILE A 4 -18.55 12.58 -14.20
N TYR A 5 -17.63 11.63 -14.39
CA TYR A 5 -17.82 10.54 -15.35
C TYR A 5 -18.99 9.61 -14.98
N TYR A 6 -19.15 9.34 -13.67
CA TYR A 6 -20.26 8.52 -13.15
C TYR A 6 -21.53 9.33 -12.81
N GLY A 7 -21.53 10.67 -13.01
CA GLY A 7 -22.69 11.53 -12.76
C GLY A 7 -22.99 11.76 -11.28
N HIS A 8 -21.98 11.65 -10.40
CA HIS A 8 -22.14 11.81 -8.94
C HIS A 8 -21.93 13.26 -8.50
N SER A 9 -22.73 13.71 -7.50
CA SER A 9 -22.71 15.12 -7.00
C SER A 9 -21.45 15.51 -6.26
N ASP A 10 -20.68 14.54 -5.74
CA ASP A 10 -19.49 14.76 -4.88
C ASP A 10 -18.29 15.37 -5.63
N SER A 11 -18.38 15.48 -6.97
CA SER A 11 -17.34 16.14 -7.78
C SER A 11 -17.00 17.56 -7.33
N ALA A 12 -18.01 18.35 -6.89
CA ALA A 12 -17.83 19.72 -6.39
C ALA A 12 -17.01 19.74 -5.08
N ILE A 13 -17.15 18.73 -4.24
CA ILE A 13 -16.45 18.61 -2.96
C ILE A 13 -14.94 18.47 -3.18
N PHE A 14 -14.52 17.66 -4.15
CA PHE A 14 -13.11 17.53 -4.51
C PHE A 14 -12.52 18.82 -5.06
N LEU A 15 -13.27 19.59 -5.87
CA LEU A 15 -12.83 20.87 -6.38
C LEU A 15 -12.68 21.91 -5.25
N LEU A 16 -13.66 22.00 -4.35
CA LEU A 16 -13.60 22.87 -3.17
C LEU A 16 -12.43 22.51 -2.25
N SER A 17 -12.25 21.23 -1.98
CA SER A 17 -11.14 20.73 -1.16
C SER A 17 -9.79 21.06 -1.79
N ALA A 18 -9.64 20.89 -3.11
CA ALA A 18 -8.43 21.23 -3.84
C ALA A 18 -8.16 22.76 -3.83
N PHE A 19 -9.19 23.57 -4.00
CA PHE A 19 -9.05 25.03 -3.95
C PHE A 19 -8.63 25.51 -2.56
N PHE A 20 -9.29 25.00 -1.51
CA PHE A 20 -8.98 25.36 -0.13
C PHE A 20 -7.55 24.94 0.26
N THR A 21 -7.18 23.69 0.00
CA THR A 21 -5.85 23.16 0.33
C THR A 21 -4.75 23.80 -0.52
N GLY A 22 -5.01 24.04 -1.80
CA GLY A 22 -4.11 24.77 -2.69
C GLY A 22 -3.90 26.21 -2.25
N GLY A 23 -4.97 26.91 -1.89
CA GLY A 23 -4.92 28.28 -1.36
C GLY A 23 -4.11 28.35 -0.05
N LEU A 24 -4.36 27.44 0.89
CA LEU A 24 -3.60 27.35 2.14
C LEU A 24 -2.12 27.06 1.89
N SER A 25 -1.80 26.15 0.97
CA SER A 25 -0.42 25.82 0.59
C SER A 25 0.31 27.01 -0.04
N LEU A 26 -0.38 27.77 -0.91
CA LEU A 26 0.18 28.98 -1.50
C LEU A 26 0.40 30.08 -0.46
N ALA A 27 -0.55 30.26 0.47
CA ALA A 27 -0.44 31.24 1.54
C ALA A 27 0.74 30.91 2.49
N THR A 28 0.89 29.64 2.88
CA THR A 28 2.03 29.20 3.70
C THR A 28 3.36 29.34 2.97
N ALA A 29 3.43 28.99 1.69
CA ALA A 29 4.62 29.17 0.86
C ALA A 29 4.99 30.64 0.70
N ALA A 30 4.01 31.53 0.58
CA ALA A 30 4.22 32.96 0.52
C ALA A 30 4.70 33.56 1.86
N ALA A 31 4.17 33.05 2.97
CA ALA A 31 4.54 33.50 4.32
C ALA A 31 5.95 33.03 4.74
N THR A 32 6.45 31.91 4.18
CA THR A 32 7.73 31.28 4.55
C THR A 32 8.83 31.50 3.53
N ARG A 33 8.86 32.66 2.86
CA ARG A 33 9.88 33.01 1.84
C ARG A 33 11.30 33.24 2.39
N SER A 34 11.47 33.29 3.70
CA SER A 34 12.81 33.31 4.34
C SER A 34 13.55 32.01 4.06
N GLY A 35 14.87 32.11 3.85
CA GLY A 35 15.70 30.94 3.53
C GLY A 35 15.50 29.76 4.47
N PRO A 36 15.77 28.53 4.00
CA PRO A 36 15.57 27.35 4.81
C PRO A 36 16.41 27.40 6.09
N PRO A 37 15.83 27.09 7.27
CA PRO A 37 16.63 26.97 8.49
C PRO A 37 17.63 25.84 8.39
N PRO A 38 18.74 25.87 9.17
CA PRO A 38 19.71 24.80 9.17
C PRO A 38 19.04 23.46 9.52
N PHE A 39 19.14 22.49 8.60
CA PHE A 39 18.51 21.18 8.77
C PHE A 39 19.28 20.37 9.83
N ASN A 40 18.63 20.05 10.93
CA ASN A 40 19.15 19.19 11.97
C ASN A 40 18.24 17.97 12.20
N LYS A 41 18.69 16.98 13.01
CA LYS A 41 17.93 15.75 13.27
C LYS A 41 16.53 16.03 13.84
N ARG A 42 16.37 16.99 14.77
CA ARG A 42 15.07 17.37 15.33
C ARG A 42 14.12 17.90 14.26
N MET A 43 14.66 18.76 13.38
CA MET A 43 13.90 19.31 12.26
C MET A 43 13.43 18.19 11.33
N GLY A 44 14.27 17.20 11.03
CA GLY A 44 13.91 16.05 10.21
C GLY A 44 12.73 15.28 10.79
N PHE A 45 12.75 14.96 12.10
CA PHE A 45 11.64 14.28 12.76
C PHE A 45 10.36 15.12 12.77
N LEU A 46 10.47 16.43 13.05
CA LEU A 46 9.32 17.32 13.03
C LEU A 46 8.68 17.42 11.65
N VAL A 47 9.49 17.61 10.61
CA VAL A 47 9.00 17.70 9.22
C VAL A 47 8.27 16.42 8.82
N VAL A 48 8.80 15.23 9.14
CA VAL A 48 8.13 13.96 8.84
C VAL A 48 6.77 13.88 9.54
N ASN A 49 6.73 14.11 10.85
CA ASN A 49 5.47 14.02 11.60
C ASN A 49 4.44 15.03 11.10
N MET A 50 4.88 16.29 10.85
CA MET A 50 4.00 17.32 10.32
C MET A 50 3.49 17.01 8.92
N LEU A 51 4.31 16.38 8.08
CA LEU A 51 3.92 15.96 6.74
C LEU A 51 2.83 14.88 6.82
N TRP A 52 3.00 13.85 7.65
CA TRP A 52 1.98 12.81 7.84
C TRP A 52 0.68 13.36 8.42
N LEU A 53 0.76 14.21 9.44
CA LEU A 53 -0.41 14.83 10.04
C LEU A 53 -1.14 15.73 9.04
N SER A 54 -0.43 16.61 8.33
CA SER A 54 -1.03 17.51 7.35
C SER A 54 -1.64 16.75 6.17
N ALA A 55 -0.97 15.72 5.67
CA ALA A 55 -1.49 14.86 4.60
C ALA A 55 -2.78 14.14 5.05
N SER A 56 -2.82 13.64 6.30
CA SER A 56 -4.03 13.02 6.87
C SER A 56 -5.17 14.01 7.01
N PHE A 57 -4.91 15.24 7.47
CA PHE A 57 -5.92 16.30 7.56
C PHE A 57 -6.48 16.67 6.18
N ILE A 58 -5.60 16.90 5.20
CA ILE A 58 -5.98 17.24 3.84
C ILE A 58 -6.79 16.09 3.22
N GLY A 59 -6.34 14.85 3.40
CA GLY A 59 -7.02 13.66 2.90
C GLY A 59 -8.40 13.44 3.52
N ALA A 60 -8.63 13.89 4.76
CA ALA A 60 -9.90 13.78 5.45
C ALA A 60 -10.97 14.75 4.92
N ILE A 61 -10.59 15.91 4.33
CA ILE A 61 -11.53 16.94 3.93
C ILE A 61 -12.58 16.42 2.92
N PRO A 62 -12.21 15.77 1.80
CA PRO A 62 -13.18 15.22 0.87
C PRO A 62 -14.09 14.15 1.50
N LEU A 63 -13.52 13.32 2.37
CA LEU A 63 -14.26 12.28 3.08
C LEU A 63 -15.31 12.86 4.04
N TRP A 64 -14.94 13.89 4.78
CA TRP A 64 -15.84 14.56 5.73
C TRP A 64 -16.99 15.32 5.06
N LEU A 65 -16.69 15.98 3.95
CA LEU A 65 -17.68 16.77 3.21
C LEU A 65 -18.54 15.92 2.25
N SER A 66 -18.22 14.64 2.08
CA SER A 66 -18.90 13.74 1.13
C SER A 66 -20.35 13.44 1.51
N SER A 67 -21.09 12.95 0.52
CA SER A 67 -22.45 12.43 0.70
C SER A 67 -22.54 11.25 1.67
N MET A 68 -21.42 10.63 2.03
CA MET A 68 -21.31 9.54 3.02
C MET A 68 -21.64 9.98 4.46
N LYS A 69 -21.76 11.30 4.72
CA LYS A 69 -22.13 11.87 6.04
C LYS A 69 -21.26 11.38 7.21
N LEU A 70 -19.97 11.18 6.95
CA LEU A 70 -19.01 10.79 7.99
C LEU A 70 -18.83 11.94 8.99
N THR A 71 -18.68 11.61 10.27
CA THR A 71 -18.18 12.59 11.24
C THR A 71 -16.73 12.93 10.94
N PHE A 72 -16.25 14.09 11.40
CA PHE A 72 -14.85 14.46 11.18
C PHE A 72 -13.87 13.39 11.75
N ALA A 73 -14.19 12.80 12.91
CA ALA A 73 -13.36 11.75 13.49
C ALA A 73 -13.28 10.49 12.59
N GLN A 74 -14.41 10.08 12.00
CA GLN A 74 -14.44 8.96 11.06
C GLN A 74 -13.68 9.28 9.78
N ALA A 75 -13.88 10.46 9.19
CA ALA A 75 -13.17 10.88 7.98
C ALA A 75 -11.66 11.01 8.22
N PHE A 76 -11.27 11.52 9.38
CA PHE A 76 -9.86 11.61 9.76
C PHE A 76 -9.25 10.21 10.00
N PHE A 77 -9.96 9.31 10.66
CA PHE A 77 -9.55 7.91 10.82
C PHE A 77 -9.32 7.23 9.46
N GLU A 78 -10.30 7.34 8.53
CA GLU A 78 -10.17 6.78 7.18
C GLU A 78 -8.96 7.35 6.44
N SER A 79 -8.75 8.66 6.53
CA SER A 79 -7.62 9.31 5.88
C SER A 79 -6.28 8.88 6.46
N VAL A 80 -6.16 8.80 7.81
CA VAL A 80 -4.95 8.29 8.48
C VAL A 80 -4.70 6.84 8.08
N SER A 81 -5.73 6.01 8.18
CA SER A 81 -5.66 4.59 7.79
C SER A 81 -5.26 4.40 6.34
N ALA A 82 -5.82 5.22 5.44
CA ALA A 82 -5.47 5.17 4.03
C ALA A 82 -4.01 5.61 3.79
N ILE A 83 -3.59 6.78 4.28
CA ILE A 83 -2.27 7.30 3.96
C ILE A 83 -1.14 6.56 4.68
N SER A 84 -1.41 5.96 5.84
CA SER A 84 -0.44 5.10 6.55
C SER A 84 -0.40 3.67 6.01
N THR A 85 -1.19 3.36 4.99
CA THR A 85 -1.37 2.02 4.41
C THR A 85 -1.83 0.96 5.42
N THR A 86 -2.55 1.37 6.47
CA THR A 86 -3.07 0.47 7.51
C THR A 86 -4.26 -0.37 7.03
N GLY A 87 -5.15 0.22 6.21
CA GLY A 87 -6.27 -0.50 5.59
C GLY A 87 -7.50 -0.71 6.46
N SER A 88 -7.50 -0.25 7.71
CA SER A 88 -8.70 -0.31 8.57
C SER A 88 -9.75 0.70 8.09
N THR A 89 -11.03 0.30 8.07
CA THR A 89 -12.13 1.16 7.63
C THR A 89 -13.27 1.20 8.63
N VAL A 90 -13.89 2.36 8.77
CA VAL A 90 -15.15 2.56 9.51
C VAL A 90 -16.32 2.80 8.55
N ILE A 91 -16.04 2.84 7.25
CA ILE A 91 -17.09 2.99 6.23
C ILE A 91 -17.72 1.62 5.96
N VAL A 92 -19.04 1.61 5.97
CA VAL A 92 -19.90 0.44 5.63
C VAL A 92 -20.73 0.82 4.41
N GLY A 93 -21.03 -0.15 3.54
CA GLY A 93 -21.80 0.08 2.31
C GLY A 93 -20.90 0.58 1.18
N LEU A 94 -19.68 0.08 1.08
CA LEU A 94 -18.72 0.44 0.03
C LEU A 94 -19.25 0.18 -1.39
N ASP A 95 -20.07 -0.87 -1.55
CA ASP A 95 -20.69 -1.22 -2.83
C ASP A 95 -21.63 -0.12 -3.38
N GLN A 96 -22.08 0.81 -2.53
CA GLN A 96 -22.94 1.93 -2.89
C GLN A 96 -22.26 3.30 -2.69
N ALA A 97 -21.00 3.28 -2.29
CA ALA A 97 -20.24 4.52 -2.02
C ALA A 97 -19.93 5.27 -3.32
N PRO A 98 -19.83 6.62 -3.27
CA PRO A 98 -19.43 7.42 -4.42
C PRO A 98 -18.10 6.96 -5.01
N PRO A 99 -18.01 6.73 -6.32
CA PRO A 99 -16.77 6.26 -6.96
C PRO A 99 -15.56 7.17 -6.70
N GLY A 100 -15.75 8.48 -6.61
CA GLY A 100 -14.69 9.41 -6.27
C GLY A 100 -14.12 9.20 -4.87
N ILE A 101 -14.96 8.85 -3.90
CA ILE A 101 -14.53 8.53 -2.53
C ILE A 101 -13.73 7.22 -2.50
N LEU A 102 -14.19 6.18 -3.20
CA LEU A 102 -13.46 4.92 -3.31
C LEU A 102 -12.07 5.12 -3.95
N MET A 103 -12.02 5.86 -5.06
CA MET A 103 -10.76 6.20 -5.72
C MET A 103 -9.86 7.05 -4.82
N TRP A 104 -10.43 8.00 -4.06
CA TRP A 104 -9.65 8.83 -3.15
C TRP A 104 -8.96 8.02 -2.06
N ARG A 105 -9.67 7.06 -1.45
CA ARG A 105 -9.10 6.11 -0.47
C ARG A 105 -7.92 5.32 -1.06
N SER A 106 -8.11 4.78 -2.26
CA SER A 106 -7.07 4.03 -2.96
C SER A 106 -5.87 4.88 -3.37
N LEU A 107 -6.10 6.15 -3.78
CA LEU A 107 -5.04 7.12 -4.07
C LEU A 107 -4.24 7.48 -2.81
N LEU A 108 -4.91 7.70 -1.68
CA LEU A 108 -4.22 7.95 -0.41
C LEU A 108 -3.35 6.75 -0.01
N HIS A 109 -3.84 5.50 -0.17
CA HIS A 109 -3.04 4.30 0.01
C HIS A 109 -1.80 4.29 -0.88
N TRP A 110 -2.00 4.51 -2.18
CA TRP A 110 -0.93 4.47 -3.16
C TRP A 110 0.13 5.53 -2.91
N LEU A 111 -0.29 6.75 -2.58
CA LEU A 111 0.60 7.85 -2.19
C LEU A 111 1.30 7.57 -0.86
N GLY A 112 0.59 6.96 0.10
CA GLY A 112 1.14 6.54 1.38
C GLY A 112 2.26 5.53 1.23
N GLY A 113 2.08 4.50 0.40
CA GLY A 113 3.10 3.52 0.08
C GLY A 113 4.36 4.14 -0.53
N VAL A 114 4.21 5.06 -1.49
CA VAL A 114 5.32 5.87 -2.02
C VAL A 114 5.95 6.72 -0.92
N GLY A 115 5.12 7.37 -0.09
CA GLY A 115 5.57 8.28 0.97
C GLY A 115 6.47 7.60 2.01
N ILE A 116 6.07 6.42 2.50
CA ILE A 116 6.85 5.64 3.49
C ILE A 116 8.22 5.26 2.92
N LEU A 117 8.22 4.77 1.68
CA LEU A 117 9.47 4.36 1.02
C LEU A 117 10.37 5.56 0.70
N ALA A 118 9.78 6.67 0.24
CA ALA A 118 10.51 7.91 0.00
C ALA A 118 11.12 8.45 1.31
N LEU A 119 10.36 8.45 2.41
CA LEU A 119 10.88 8.84 3.72
C LEU A 119 12.05 7.97 4.17
N GLY A 120 11.95 6.66 4.01
CA GLY A 120 13.05 5.74 4.31
C GLY A 120 14.31 6.07 3.50
N LEU A 121 14.16 6.36 2.22
CA LEU A 121 15.27 6.66 1.32
C LEU A 121 15.90 8.03 1.56
N PHE A 122 15.09 9.06 1.83
CA PHE A 122 15.57 10.44 1.96
C PHE A 122 15.99 10.80 3.39
N ILE A 123 15.29 10.33 4.40
CA ILE A 123 15.46 10.76 5.79
C ILE A 123 16.43 9.87 6.56
N MET A 124 16.42 8.56 6.34
CA MET A 124 17.33 7.64 7.01
C MET A 124 18.82 8.00 6.83
N PRO A 125 19.31 8.39 5.63
CA PRO A 125 20.69 8.81 5.47
C PRO A 125 21.06 10.05 6.30
N TYR A 126 20.11 11.00 6.45
CA TYR A 126 20.33 12.20 7.27
C TYR A 126 20.31 11.92 8.75
N LEU A 127 19.45 11.00 9.18
CA LEU A 127 19.34 10.65 10.59
C LEU A 127 20.47 9.73 11.07
N ARG A 128 21.24 9.14 10.16
CA ARG A 128 22.28 8.12 10.46
C ARG A 128 21.73 6.96 11.32
N VAL A 129 20.44 6.65 11.17
CA VAL A 129 19.75 5.57 11.88
C VAL A 129 19.53 4.41 10.93
N GLY A 130 20.07 3.25 11.27
CA GLY A 130 19.80 1.96 10.65
C GLY A 130 20.29 1.74 9.22
N GLY A 131 21.07 0.69 8.98
CA GLY A 131 21.18 0.05 7.67
C GLY A 131 21.96 0.78 6.57
N MET A 132 22.82 1.75 6.86
CA MET A 132 23.67 2.42 5.88
C MET A 132 24.64 1.50 5.11
N SER A 133 24.65 0.20 5.38
CA SER A 133 25.51 -0.77 4.68
C SER A 133 25.16 -0.90 3.19
N PHE A 134 23.91 -0.74 2.81
CA PHE A 134 23.52 -0.80 1.39
C PHE A 134 24.04 0.37 0.56
N PHE A 135 24.24 1.55 1.16
CA PHE A 135 24.84 2.72 0.48
C PHE A 135 26.35 2.75 0.57
N LYS A 136 26.96 2.01 1.50
CA LYS A 136 28.41 1.94 1.68
C LYS A 136 29.10 0.93 0.76
N LEU A 137 28.38 -0.03 0.19
CA LEU A 137 28.96 -1.11 -0.64
C LEU A 137 29.56 -0.66 -1.99
N GLU A 138 29.48 0.63 -2.34
CA GLU A 138 30.06 1.19 -3.57
C GLU A 138 30.80 2.51 -3.39
N SER A 139 31.35 2.80 -2.22
CA SER A 139 32.09 4.04 -2.00
C SER A 139 33.60 3.88 -2.27
N SER A 140 33.98 3.41 -3.45
CA SER A 140 35.35 3.57 -3.95
C SER A 140 35.51 4.77 -4.89
N ASP A 141 34.44 5.54 -5.15
CA ASP A 141 34.53 6.73 -5.99
C ASP A 141 34.14 8.01 -5.26
N THR A 142 35.08 8.93 -5.30
CA THR A 142 35.11 10.34 -4.90
C THR A 142 33.81 11.12 -4.73
N ALA A 143 33.79 11.82 -3.67
CA ALA A 143 32.97 12.72 -2.85
C ALA A 143 31.93 13.67 -3.48
N ASP A 144 31.54 13.65 -4.75
CA ASP A 144 30.82 14.81 -5.29
C ASP A 144 29.34 14.65 -5.68
N LYS A 145 28.69 13.49 -5.56
CA LYS A 145 27.29 13.37 -6.01
C LYS A 145 26.34 12.47 -5.17
N PRO A 146 26.17 12.63 -3.86
CA PRO A 146 25.19 11.85 -3.11
C PRO A 146 23.75 12.16 -3.57
N PHE A 147 23.43 13.43 -3.87
CA PHE A 147 22.09 13.84 -4.33
C PHE A 147 21.71 13.31 -5.71
N ALA A 148 22.63 13.24 -6.65
CA ALA A 148 22.37 12.70 -7.98
C ALA A 148 22.08 11.18 -7.94
N ARG A 149 22.73 10.45 -7.06
CA ARG A 149 22.49 9.01 -6.83
C ARG A 149 21.13 8.78 -6.18
N ILE A 150 20.75 9.57 -5.16
CA ILE A 150 19.45 9.51 -4.51
C ILE A 150 18.34 9.80 -5.53
N ALA A 151 18.45 10.86 -6.34
CA ALA A 151 17.46 11.19 -7.36
C ALA A 151 17.30 10.10 -8.43
N SER A 152 18.40 9.47 -8.84
CA SER A 152 18.35 8.33 -9.79
C SER A 152 17.67 7.11 -9.18
N TYR A 153 17.98 6.81 -7.92
CA TYR A 153 17.34 5.71 -7.19
C TYR A 153 15.84 5.93 -6.99
N THR A 154 15.45 7.17 -6.62
CA THR A 154 14.03 7.52 -6.45
C THR A 154 13.27 7.42 -7.76
N ARG A 155 13.84 7.87 -8.88
CA ARG A 155 13.21 7.71 -10.20
C ARG A 155 13.03 6.25 -10.58
N ALA A 156 14.05 5.42 -10.35
CA ALA A 156 13.96 3.98 -10.60
C ALA A 156 12.88 3.32 -9.72
N PHE A 157 12.85 3.67 -8.43
CA PHE A 157 11.83 3.22 -7.50
C PHE A 157 10.41 3.58 -7.98
N LEU A 158 10.16 4.87 -8.28
CA LEU A 158 8.85 5.33 -8.75
C LEU A 158 8.44 4.65 -10.06
N ALA A 159 9.37 4.49 -10.98
CA ALA A 159 9.11 3.81 -12.25
C ALA A 159 8.70 2.33 -12.03
N ILE A 160 9.40 1.60 -11.17
CA ILE A 160 9.07 0.21 -10.82
C ILE A 160 7.72 0.14 -10.09
N TYR A 161 7.48 1.03 -9.12
CA TYR A 161 6.23 1.09 -8.38
C TYR A 161 5.02 1.32 -9.28
N VAL A 162 5.11 2.31 -10.18
CA VAL A 162 4.08 2.60 -11.19
C VAL A 162 3.91 1.41 -12.16
N ALA A 163 5.02 0.84 -12.65
CA ALA A 163 4.98 -0.29 -13.58
C ALA A 163 4.29 -1.51 -12.94
N ILE A 164 4.64 -1.87 -11.70
CA ILE A 164 3.99 -2.99 -10.99
C ILE A 164 2.50 -2.69 -10.79
N THR A 165 2.12 -1.44 -10.42
CA THR A 165 0.73 -1.04 -10.27
C THR A 165 -0.06 -1.22 -11.58
N LEU A 166 0.48 -0.76 -12.70
CA LEU A 166 -0.17 -0.88 -14.01
C LEU A 166 -0.28 -2.34 -14.46
N ILE A 167 0.77 -3.14 -14.29
CA ILE A 167 0.75 -4.58 -14.62
C ILE A 167 -0.29 -5.30 -13.75
N CYS A 168 -0.35 -4.98 -12.45
CA CYS A 168 -1.34 -5.54 -11.53
C CYS A 168 -2.76 -5.17 -11.97
N ALA A 169 -3.04 -3.90 -12.27
CA ALA A 169 -4.34 -3.43 -12.72
C ALA A 169 -4.79 -4.11 -14.03
N VAL A 170 -3.89 -4.23 -15.01
CA VAL A 170 -4.17 -4.93 -16.27
C VAL A 170 -4.45 -6.41 -16.02
N THR A 171 -3.67 -7.06 -15.15
CA THR A 171 -3.88 -8.47 -14.79
C THR A 171 -5.23 -8.68 -14.11
N TYR A 172 -5.60 -7.83 -13.14
CA TYR A 172 -6.91 -7.91 -12.47
C TYR A 172 -8.06 -7.70 -13.44
N ALA A 173 -7.95 -6.72 -14.34
CA ALA A 173 -8.95 -6.48 -15.37
C ALA A 173 -9.07 -7.67 -16.35
N ALA A 174 -7.97 -8.27 -16.76
CA ALA A 174 -7.95 -9.45 -17.63
C ALA A 174 -8.57 -10.69 -16.96
N LEU A 175 -8.52 -10.77 -15.64
CA LEU A 175 -9.09 -11.87 -14.85
C LEU A 175 -10.55 -11.62 -14.41
N GLY A 176 -11.17 -10.53 -14.89
CA GLY A 176 -12.61 -10.29 -14.74
C GLY A 176 -13.02 -9.18 -13.77
N MET A 177 -12.09 -8.44 -13.17
CA MET A 177 -12.44 -7.20 -12.48
C MET A 177 -12.86 -6.12 -13.48
N ASN A 178 -13.84 -5.30 -13.16
CA ASN A 178 -14.08 -4.08 -13.92
C ASN A 178 -12.88 -3.12 -13.81
N ARG A 179 -12.72 -2.21 -14.77
CA ARG A 179 -11.54 -1.35 -14.86
C ARG A 179 -11.35 -0.44 -13.66
N PHE A 180 -12.45 0.02 -13.07
CA PHE A 180 -12.42 0.87 -11.89
C PHE A 180 -11.89 0.10 -10.67
N ASP A 181 -12.46 -1.08 -10.40
CA ASP A 181 -12.03 -1.92 -9.28
C ASP A 181 -10.60 -2.42 -9.48
N ALA A 182 -10.25 -2.84 -10.70
CA ALA A 182 -8.90 -3.31 -11.02
C ALA A 182 -7.84 -2.27 -10.70
N LEU A 183 -8.08 -0.99 -11.02
CA LEU A 183 -7.16 0.09 -10.69
C LEU A 183 -7.09 0.35 -9.18
N ASN A 184 -8.26 0.42 -8.51
CA ASN A 184 -8.32 0.66 -7.06
C ASN A 184 -7.62 -0.45 -6.27
N HIS A 185 -7.95 -1.72 -6.58
CA HIS A 185 -7.31 -2.86 -5.93
C HIS A 185 -5.82 -2.96 -6.24
N ALA A 186 -5.39 -2.65 -7.47
CA ALA A 186 -3.96 -2.65 -7.81
C ALA A 186 -3.18 -1.60 -7.01
N MET A 187 -3.71 -0.38 -6.87
CA MET A 187 -3.10 0.66 -6.03
C MET A 187 -2.98 0.19 -4.57
N SER A 188 -4.04 -0.40 -4.03
CA SER A 188 -4.07 -0.92 -2.67
C SER A 188 -3.17 -2.15 -2.48
N THR A 189 -3.10 -3.06 -3.46
CA THR A 189 -2.21 -4.25 -3.45
C THR A 189 -0.74 -3.84 -3.42
N VAL A 190 -0.34 -2.93 -4.31
CA VAL A 190 1.08 -2.54 -4.44
C VAL A 190 1.53 -1.66 -3.27
N ALA A 191 0.62 -0.90 -2.69
CA ALA A 191 0.84 -0.18 -1.43
C ALA A 191 0.81 -1.09 -0.19
N THR A 192 0.48 -2.37 -0.33
CA THR A 192 0.26 -3.34 0.77
C THR A 192 -0.72 -2.81 1.82
N GLY A 193 -1.82 -2.19 1.39
CA GLY A 193 -2.71 -1.45 2.29
C GLY A 193 -4.10 -2.05 2.54
N GLY A 194 -4.66 -2.85 1.61
CA GLY A 194 -5.86 -3.68 1.81
C GLY A 194 -7.22 -2.98 1.71
N LEU A 195 -7.29 -1.67 1.40
CA LEU A 195 -8.59 -1.05 1.12
C LEU A 195 -9.18 -1.59 -0.19
N SER A 196 -10.47 -1.92 -0.12
CA SER A 196 -11.26 -2.42 -1.23
C SER A 196 -12.37 -1.44 -1.62
N THR A 197 -12.93 -1.61 -2.81
CA THR A 197 -14.14 -0.94 -3.29
C THR A 197 -15.41 -1.68 -2.86
N HIS A 198 -15.29 -2.87 -2.25
CA HIS A 198 -16.39 -3.71 -1.81
C HIS A 198 -16.28 -4.05 -0.32
N ASP A 199 -17.42 -4.14 0.37
CA ASP A 199 -17.46 -4.53 1.79
C ASP A 199 -16.90 -5.94 2.01
N ALA A 200 -17.14 -6.86 1.05
CA ALA A 200 -16.60 -8.22 1.08
C ALA A 200 -15.13 -8.33 0.67
N SER A 201 -14.43 -7.22 0.40
CA SER A 201 -13.04 -7.21 -0.09
C SER A 201 -12.86 -8.12 -1.31
N PHE A 202 -11.78 -8.90 -1.42
CA PHE A 202 -11.60 -9.87 -2.49
C PHE A 202 -12.64 -11.02 -2.49
N GLY A 203 -13.32 -11.26 -1.36
CA GLY A 203 -14.44 -12.21 -1.27
C GLY A 203 -15.62 -11.88 -2.17
N TYR A 204 -15.71 -10.64 -2.67
CA TYR A 204 -16.67 -10.24 -3.71
C TYR A 204 -16.45 -11.00 -5.03
N TYR A 205 -15.20 -11.28 -5.37
CA TYR A 205 -14.82 -11.96 -6.61
C TYR A 205 -14.68 -13.47 -6.39
N LYS A 206 -15.56 -14.27 -6.99
CA LYS A 206 -15.55 -15.73 -6.87
C LYS A 206 -14.59 -16.39 -7.89
N SER A 207 -13.36 -15.89 -7.99
CA SER A 207 -12.39 -16.29 -9.02
C SER A 207 -11.06 -16.73 -8.41
N LEU A 208 -10.75 -18.04 -8.46
CA LEU A 208 -9.47 -18.58 -7.99
C LEU A 208 -8.26 -17.99 -8.74
N PRO A 209 -8.29 -17.82 -10.08
CA PRO A 209 -7.19 -17.15 -10.79
C PRO A 209 -6.90 -15.76 -10.28
N LEU A 210 -7.94 -15.00 -9.89
CA LEU A 210 -7.80 -13.66 -9.34
C LEU A 210 -7.13 -13.68 -7.96
N LEU A 211 -7.48 -14.67 -7.09
CA LEU A 211 -6.81 -14.85 -5.80
C LEU A 211 -5.32 -15.16 -5.96
N TRP A 212 -4.97 -16.01 -6.93
CA TRP A 212 -3.56 -16.31 -7.23
C TRP A 212 -2.80 -15.09 -7.75
N ALA A 213 -3.42 -14.31 -8.63
CA ALA A 213 -2.82 -13.05 -9.10
C ALA A 213 -2.59 -12.07 -7.95
N ALA A 214 -3.59 -11.90 -7.08
CA ALA A 214 -3.48 -11.04 -5.90
C ALA A 214 -2.39 -11.53 -4.93
N THR A 215 -2.33 -12.84 -4.66
CA THR A 215 -1.26 -13.46 -3.87
C THR A 215 0.13 -13.15 -4.44
N PHE A 216 0.28 -13.27 -5.77
CA PHE A 216 1.54 -12.97 -6.45
C PHE A 216 1.93 -11.50 -6.27
N PHE A 217 1.01 -10.55 -6.54
CA PHE A 217 1.33 -9.12 -6.43
C PHE A 217 1.51 -8.66 -4.98
N MET A 218 0.75 -9.17 -4.00
CA MET A 218 0.99 -8.91 -2.58
C MET A 218 2.37 -9.39 -2.16
N THR A 219 2.73 -10.62 -2.54
CA THR A 219 4.05 -11.20 -2.27
C THR A 219 5.17 -10.37 -2.92
N LEU A 220 5.02 -9.99 -4.18
CA LEU A 220 6.00 -9.17 -4.91
C LEU A 220 6.18 -7.80 -4.27
N SER A 221 5.08 -7.16 -3.85
CA SER A 221 5.10 -5.82 -3.23
C SER A 221 5.69 -5.81 -1.82
N SER A 222 5.71 -6.97 -1.14
CA SER A 222 6.33 -7.13 0.18
C SER A 222 7.84 -7.33 0.11
N LEU A 223 8.39 -7.61 -1.08
CA LEU A 223 9.83 -7.78 -1.23
C LEU A 223 10.55 -6.44 -1.08
N PRO A 224 11.80 -6.43 -0.55
CA PRO A 224 12.57 -5.19 -0.46
C PRO A 224 12.72 -4.53 -1.83
N PHE A 225 12.24 -3.30 -1.99
CA PHE A 225 12.33 -2.57 -3.26
C PHE A 225 13.78 -2.37 -3.72
N SER A 226 14.74 -2.33 -2.81
CA SER A 226 16.17 -2.32 -3.12
C SER A 226 16.58 -3.51 -3.99
N VAL A 227 16.05 -4.70 -3.69
CA VAL A 227 16.29 -5.92 -4.47
C VAL A 227 15.64 -5.81 -5.84
N LEU A 228 14.41 -5.34 -5.93
CA LEU A 228 13.71 -5.15 -7.21
C LEU A 228 14.47 -4.15 -8.12
N ILE A 229 14.99 -3.06 -7.54
CA ILE A 229 15.80 -2.08 -8.28
C ILE A 229 17.12 -2.72 -8.77
N LEU A 230 17.80 -3.53 -7.95
CA LEU A 230 19.01 -4.23 -8.37
C LEU A 230 18.76 -5.19 -9.54
N ILE A 231 17.64 -5.91 -9.50
CA ILE A 231 17.26 -6.83 -10.57
C ILE A 231 16.89 -6.08 -11.84
N VAL A 232 15.99 -5.10 -11.75
CA VAL A 232 15.40 -4.43 -12.93
C VAL A 232 16.38 -3.44 -13.56
N VAL A 233 17.09 -2.66 -12.76
CA VAL A 233 17.96 -1.58 -13.26
C VAL A 233 19.39 -2.06 -13.53
N ARG A 234 19.90 -3.00 -12.71
CA ARG A 234 21.30 -3.47 -12.81
C ARG A 234 21.45 -4.87 -13.36
N GLY A 235 20.35 -5.58 -13.63
CA GLY A 235 20.36 -6.95 -14.14
C GLY A 235 20.93 -7.97 -13.15
N ARG A 236 21.05 -7.63 -11.86
CA ARG A 236 21.61 -8.50 -10.83
C ARG A 236 20.60 -9.55 -10.36
N VAL A 237 20.47 -10.62 -11.12
CA VAL A 237 19.56 -11.73 -10.80
C VAL A 237 19.95 -12.47 -9.51
N ASP A 238 21.23 -12.41 -9.12
CA ASP A 238 21.71 -12.97 -7.86
C ASP A 238 21.06 -12.35 -6.62
N ALA A 239 20.48 -11.14 -6.72
CA ALA A 239 19.75 -10.48 -5.64
C ALA A 239 18.51 -11.28 -5.15
N TRP A 240 17.94 -12.19 -5.97
CA TRP A 240 16.91 -13.14 -5.52
C TRP A 240 17.41 -14.12 -4.43
N ARG A 241 18.73 -14.26 -4.28
CA ARG A 241 19.33 -15.12 -3.26
C ARG A 241 19.40 -14.47 -1.88
N ASP A 242 18.85 -13.25 -1.71
CA ASP A 242 18.77 -12.60 -0.41
C ASP A 242 18.12 -13.54 0.63
N PRO A 243 18.76 -13.72 1.79
CA PRO A 243 18.23 -14.59 2.85
C PRO A 243 16.83 -14.17 3.32
N GLN A 244 16.53 -12.87 3.36
CA GLN A 244 15.22 -12.35 3.76
C GLN A 244 14.12 -12.85 2.83
N ILE A 245 14.35 -12.79 1.50
CA ILE A 245 13.38 -13.28 0.50
C ILE A 245 13.12 -14.77 0.68
N ARG A 246 14.19 -15.57 0.87
CA ARG A 246 14.04 -17.02 1.02
C ARG A 246 13.26 -17.39 2.28
N VAL A 247 13.56 -16.73 3.38
CA VAL A 247 12.89 -16.96 4.66
C VAL A 247 11.42 -16.55 4.54
N PHE A 248 11.12 -15.37 3.97
CA PHE A 248 9.76 -14.90 3.76
C PHE A 248 8.94 -15.87 2.89
N LEU A 249 9.46 -16.27 1.74
CA LEU A 249 8.79 -17.25 0.86
C LEU A 249 8.66 -18.62 1.52
N GLY A 250 9.62 -19.03 2.34
CA GLY A 250 9.57 -20.26 3.12
C GLY A 250 8.42 -20.25 4.13
N TYR A 251 8.25 -19.18 4.89
CA TYR A 251 7.12 -19.02 5.83
C TYR A 251 5.78 -18.93 5.09
N LEU A 252 5.73 -18.16 4.00
CA LEU A 252 4.53 -18.08 3.16
C LEU A 252 4.10 -19.49 2.71
N ALA A 253 5.00 -20.28 2.15
CA ALA A 253 4.70 -21.63 1.70
C ALA A 253 4.31 -22.55 2.86
N LEU A 254 5.07 -22.55 3.95
CA LEU A 254 4.83 -23.41 5.11
C LEU A 254 3.44 -23.16 5.71
N PHE A 255 3.11 -21.92 6.00
CA PHE A 255 1.84 -21.55 6.64
C PHE A 255 0.65 -21.74 5.71
N SER A 256 0.81 -21.42 4.42
CA SER A 256 -0.26 -21.64 3.43
C SER A 256 -0.56 -23.11 3.22
N ILE A 257 0.46 -23.96 3.14
CA ILE A 257 0.28 -25.42 3.00
C ILE A 257 -0.37 -26.00 4.26
N ALA A 258 0.11 -25.62 5.45
CA ALA A 258 -0.47 -26.06 6.72
C ALA A 258 -1.96 -25.69 6.83
N ALA A 259 -2.30 -24.44 6.48
CA ALA A 259 -3.68 -23.97 6.46
C ALA A 259 -4.54 -24.71 5.42
N SER A 260 -3.99 -25.00 4.23
CA SER A 260 -4.71 -25.73 3.18
C SER A 260 -5.01 -27.17 3.57
N ILE A 261 -4.05 -27.85 4.19
CA ILE A 261 -4.22 -29.23 4.69
C ILE A 261 -5.30 -29.23 5.79
N PHE A 262 -5.23 -28.30 6.73
CA PHE A 262 -6.24 -28.18 7.79
C PHE A 262 -7.65 -27.96 7.20
N GLN A 263 -7.81 -27.02 6.26
CA GLN A 263 -9.09 -26.77 5.60
C GLN A 263 -9.63 -28.00 4.86
N ARG A 264 -8.72 -28.77 4.23
CA ARG A 264 -9.11 -30.01 3.55
C ARG A 264 -9.62 -31.08 4.52
N LEU A 265 -8.92 -31.26 5.65
CA LEU A 265 -9.21 -32.32 6.61
C LEU A 265 -10.42 -32.01 7.50
N GLU A 266 -10.47 -30.80 8.04
CA GLU A 266 -11.49 -30.42 9.04
C GLU A 266 -12.74 -29.82 8.39
N ASN A 267 -12.60 -29.01 7.35
CA ASN A 267 -13.72 -28.28 6.74
C ASN A 267 -14.22 -28.93 5.44
N GLY A 268 -13.56 -30.00 4.95
CA GLY A 268 -13.98 -30.70 3.74
C GLY A 268 -13.85 -29.89 2.44
N VAL A 269 -13.18 -28.75 2.46
CA VAL A 269 -13.00 -27.90 1.27
C VAL A 269 -12.14 -28.63 0.25
N ASP A 270 -12.44 -28.52 -1.04
CA ASP A 270 -11.59 -29.10 -2.09
C ASP A 270 -10.19 -28.48 -2.08
N PHE A 271 -9.19 -29.30 -2.33
CA PHE A 271 -7.79 -28.90 -2.12
C PHE A 271 -7.34 -27.68 -2.97
N PRO A 272 -7.69 -27.57 -4.26
CA PRO A 272 -7.36 -26.39 -5.06
C PRO A 272 -7.94 -25.10 -4.49
N THR A 273 -9.17 -25.10 -4.03
CA THR A 273 -9.84 -23.95 -3.40
C THR A 273 -9.20 -23.63 -2.05
N ALA A 274 -9.00 -24.64 -1.19
CA ALA A 274 -8.31 -24.48 0.09
C ALA A 274 -6.91 -23.88 -0.09
N LEU A 275 -6.17 -24.33 -1.11
CA LEU A 275 -4.83 -23.84 -1.43
C LEU A 275 -4.86 -22.36 -1.84
N ALA A 276 -5.76 -21.97 -2.75
CA ALA A 276 -5.85 -20.60 -3.23
C ALA A 276 -6.23 -19.62 -2.10
N HIS A 277 -7.25 -19.94 -1.30
CA HIS A 277 -7.67 -19.11 -0.18
C HIS A 277 -6.60 -19.03 0.93
N SER A 278 -5.92 -20.15 1.23
CA SER A 278 -4.86 -20.15 2.24
C SER A 278 -3.65 -19.35 1.81
N PHE A 279 -3.16 -19.50 0.57
CA PHE A 279 -2.06 -18.69 0.05
C PHE A 279 -2.41 -17.21 0.00
N PHE A 280 -3.64 -16.88 -0.42
CA PHE A 280 -4.11 -15.51 -0.42
C PHE A 280 -4.13 -14.92 0.99
N THR A 281 -4.77 -15.60 1.95
CA THR A 281 -4.93 -15.10 3.33
C THR A 281 -3.58 -14.99 4.04
N VAL A 282 -2.72 -16.00 3.94
CA VAL A 282 -1.38 -15.97 4.55
C VAL A 282 -0.51 -14.88 3.89
N SER A 283 -0.56 -14.73 2.56
CA SER A 283 0.14 -13.65 1.87
C SER A 283 -0.36 -12.28 2.34
N SER A 284 -1.68 -12.12 2.46
CA SER A 284 -2.30 -10.88 2.94
C SER A 284 -1.88 -10.50 4.37
N ILE A 285 -1.73 -11.49 5.26
CA ILE A 285 -1.27 -11.28 6.64
C ILE A 285 0.23 -10.98 6.68
N LEU A 286 1.07 -11.83 6.06
CA LEU A 286 2.52 -11.67 6.08
C LEU A 286 2.99 -10.38 5.37
N SER A 287 2.29 -9.97 4.31
CA SER A 287 2.56 -8.71 3.62
C SER A 287 1.96 -7.49 4.31
N THR A 288 1.22 -7.70 5.41
CA THR A 288 0.44 -6.67 6.09
C THR A 288 -0.60 -5.97 5.19
N THR A 289 -0.98 -6.58 4.07
CA THR A 289 -1.94 -5.99 3.13
C THR A 289 -3.36 -5.93 3.72
N GLY A 290 -3.83 -7.02 4.35
CA GLY A 290 -5.13 -7.01 5.01
C GLY A 290 -6.34 -7.27 4.11
N PHE A 291 -6.17 -7.66 2.83
CA PHE A 291 -7.30 -8.14 2.02
C PHE A 291 -7.87 -9.44 2.56
N ALA A 292 -9.19 -9.61 2.44
CA ALA A 292 -9.90 -10.81 2.81
C ALA A 292 -10.56 -11.48 1.60
N SER A 293 -10.29 -12.77 1.40
CA SER A 293 -11.00 -13.58 0.39
C SER A 293 -12.21 -14.31 0.97
N ASP A 294 -12.22 -14.47 2.29
CA ASP A 294 -13.27 -15.06 3.10
C ASP A 294 -12.98 -14.74 4.57
N ASP A 295 -13.92 -15.02 5.47
CA ASP A 295 -13.75 -14.86 6.91
C ASP A 295 -12.95 -16.05 7.49
N TYR A 296 -11.61 -15.91 7.49
CA TYR A 296 -10.71 -16.95 7.99
C TYR A 296 -10.89 -17.26 9.49
N THR A 297 -11.57 -16.41 10.26
CA THR A 297 -11.85 -16.68 11.68
C THR A 297 -12.82 -17.84 11.85
N LYS A 298 -13.63 -18.13 10.82
CA LYS A 298 -14.54 -19.27 10.76
C LYS A 298 -13.89 -20.57 10.30
N TRP A 299 -12.65 -20.54 9.86
CA TRP A 299 -11.96 -21.72 9.35
C TRP A 299 -11.44 -22.63 10.47
N GLY A 300 -11.47 -22.18 11.73
CA GLY A 300 -11.12 -22.97 12.92
C GLY A 300 -9.98 -22.35 13.71
N HIS A 301 -9.87 -22.77 14.98
CA HIS A 301 -8.92 -22.19 15.92
C HIS A 301 -7.46 -22.29 15.51
N PHE A 302 -7.09 -23.38 14.81
CA PHE A 302 -5.74 -23.56 14.29
C PHE A 302 -5.36 -22.43 13.30
N ILE A 303 -6.27 -22.08 12.39
CA ILE A 303 -6.01 -21.02 11.40
C ILE A 303 -5.89 -19.66 12.08
N VAL A 304 -6.73 -19.37 13.08
CA VAL A 304 -6.63 -18.14 13.87
C VAL A 304 -5.29 -18.05 14.61
N ALA A 305 -4.84 -19.15 15.23
CA ALA A 305 -3.55 -19.20 15.90
C ALA A 305 -2.38 -19.04 14.92
N LEU A 306 -2.46 -19.66 13.74
CA LEU A 306 -1.46 -19.52 12.68
C LEU A 306 -1.41 -18.09 12.15
N ALA A 307 -2.57 -17.47 11.92
CA ALA A 307 -2.67 -16.06 11.51
C ALA A 307 -2.06 -15.13 12.56
N PHE A 308 -2.33 -15.37 13.85
CA PHE A 308 -1.74 -14.63 14.95
C PHE A 308 -0.21 -14.73 14.97
N VAL A 309 0.35 -15.93 14.79
CA VAL A 309 1.81 -16.11 14.70
C VAL A 309 2.39 -15.41 13.48
N ALA A 310 1.70 -15.49 12.33
CA ALA A 310 2.14 -14.84 11.09
C ALA A 310 2.22 -13.30 11.20
N THR A 311 1.40 -12.67 12.05
CA THR A 311 1.45 -11.21 12.27
C THR A 311 2.74 -10.72 12.95
N PHE A 312 3.51 -11.59 13.58
CA PHE A 312 4.77 -11.24 14.25
C PHE A 312 6.02 -11.57 13.42
N MET A 313 5.86 -12.02 12.20
CA MET A 313 6.95 -12.40 11.29
C MET A 313 7.18 -11.38 10.19
#